data_a48695bb2439579ec25bc4930e3ea79b
#
_entry.id   a48695bb2439579ec25bc4930e3ea79b
#
_cell.length_a   1.000
_cell.length_b   1.000
_cell.length_c   1.000
_cell.angle_alpha   90.00
_cell.angle_beta   90.00
_cell.angle_gamma   90.00
#
_symmetry.space_group_name_H-M   'P 1'
#
loop_
_entity.id
_entity.type
_entity.pdbx_description
1 polymer ?
#
loop_
_entity_poly.entity_id
_entity_poly.type
_entity_poly.pdbx_seq_one_letter_code
_entity_poly.pdbx_strand_id
1 'polypeptide(L)'
;MEYELIIVGGGPAGLTAAIYAGRRKLKTLLLTITAGGQVLEAERIENYPGFLGVKGSKLMERFYKQAIKSGVEIVFEEVKEIKEIEGGYTVKTNAKEYTTRAVILAFGRTPRTLNVPGEEKFRGKGVSYCATCDMPLFKEKTIAVVGGGNAALEAALYGSKVAKKVYLIHRRDEFRGFESFVEKVRKKENVELVLSSVVTEIKGEDTVKSIVVQDLKTSQLKELQVDGVFVEIGSEVKTDFIKNLVKLNENNQIVITNNCETFYPDKDEIRPGIFAAGDVTSTPFKQIVTAAGEGCKAALQAYNYLHGIKGAPFTSEWKH
;
A
#
# COMPACT_ATOMS: atom_id res chain seq x y z
N MET A 1 -8.81 30.53 -1.31
CA MET A 1 -8.64 29.08 -1.06
C MET A 1 -9.19 28.73 0.31
N GLU A 2 -10.01 27.68 0.39
CA GLU A 2 -10.65 27.24 1.63
C GLU A 2 -9.62 26.62 2.59
N TYR A 3 -8.65 25.85 2.05
CA TYR A 3 -7.55 25.24 2.78
C TYR A 3 -6.18 25.67 2.22
N GLU A 4 -5.14 25.58 3.03
CA GLU A 4 -3.76 25.72 2.58
C GLU A 4 -3.26 24.40 1.98
N LEU A 5 -3.66 23.28 2.61
CA LEU A 5 -3.25 21.93 2.21
C LEU A 5 -4.44 20.95 2.23
N ILE A 6 -4.60 20.17 1.17
CA ILE A 6 -5.47 18.99 1.16
C ILE A 6 -4.62 17.73 1.04
N ILE A 7 -4.88 16.75 1.90
CA ILE A 7 -4.24 15.44 1.88
C ILE A 7 -5.27 14.42 1.39
N VAL A 8 -4.93 13.64 0.38
CA VAL A 8 -5.79 12.62 -0.22
C VAL A 8 -5.32 11.24 0.20
N GLY A 9 -6.08 10.59 1.07
CA GLY A 9 -5.82 9.25 1.61
C GLY A 9 -5.44 9.24 3.08
N GLY A 10 -6.07 8.35 3.85
CA GLY A 10 -5.94 8.23 5.31
C GLY A 10 -5.11 7.03 5.78
N GLY A 11 -4.20 6.52 4.94
CA GLY A 11 -3.21 5.50 5.33
C GLY A 11 -2.05 6.08 6.17
N PRO A 12 -1.01 5.28 6.47
CA PRO A 12 0.15 5.75 7.25
C PRO A 12 0.80 7.01 6.71
N ALA A 13 0.94 7.13 5.38
CA ALA A 13 1.51 8.31 4.75
C ALA A 13 0.65 9.56 4.98
N GLY A 14 -0.66 9.47 4.68
CA GLY A 14 -1.56 10.61 4.79
C GLY A 14 -1.79 11.05 6.23
N LEU A 15 -1.98 10.11 7.17
CA LEU A 15 -2.13 10.44 8.59
C LEU A 15 -0.85 11.04 9.18
N THR A 16 0.34 10.54 8.76
CA THR A 16 1.61 11.17 9.17
C THR A 16 1.74 12.57 8.58
N ALA A 17 1.42 12.75 7.29
CA ALA A 17 1.42 14.08 6.68
C ALA A 17 0.49 15.04 7.43
N ALA A 18 -0.71 14.59 7.81
CA ALA A 18 -1.66 15.36 8.59
C ALA A 18 -1.09 15.80 9.97
N ILE A 19 -0.42 14.88 10.68
CA ILE A 19 0.23 15.20 11.96
C ILE A 19 1.26 16.32 11.77
N TYR A 20 2.14 16.22 10.78
CA TYR A 20 3.20 17.21 10.56
C TYR A 20 2.64 18.53 10.05
N ALA A 21 1.66 18.53 9.16
CA ALA A 21 0.99 19.74 8.67
C ALA A 21 0.25 20.47 9.82
N GLY A 22 -0.50 19.75 10.63
CA GLY A 22 -1.20 20.32 11.79
C GLY A 22 -0.25 20.88 12.84
N ARG A 23 0.88 20.22 13.12
CA ARG A 23 1.94 20.75 14.01
C ARG A 23 2.56 22.04 13.48
N ARG A 24 2.60 22.22 12.16
CA ARG A 24 3.02 23.46 11.48
C ARG A 24 1.89 24.48 11.35
N LYS A 25 0.71 24.21 11.92
CA LYS A 25 -0.45 25.11 11.91
C LYS A 25 -0.99 25.43 10.52
N LEU A 26 -0.74 24.58 9.53
CA LEU A 26 -1.38 24.70 8.24
C LEU A 26 -2.88 24.39 8.36
N LYS A 27 -3.73 25.20 7.74
CA LYS A 27 -5.15 24.89 7.60
C LYS A 27 -5.33 23.70 6.65
N THR A 28 -5.43 22.52 7.23
CA THR A 28 -5.32 21.24 6.51
C THR A 28 -6.62 20.46 6.57
N LEU A 29 -7.04 19.92 5.40
CA LEU A 29 -8.10 18.92 5.26
C LEU A 29 -7.49 17.58 4.83
N LEU A 30 -7.86 16.49 5.47
CA LEU A 30 -7.57 15.14 5.00
C LEU A 30 -8.85 14.48 4.48
N LEU A 31 -8.86 14.10 3.20
CA LEU A 31 -9.95 13.40 2.53
C LEU A 31 -9.62 11.92 2.41
N THR A 32 -10.50 11.04 2.87
CA THR A 32 -10.25 9.59 2.83
C THR A 32 -11.55 8.80 2.81
N ILE A 33 -11.52 7.59 2.27
CA ILE A 33 -12.63 6.63 2.39
C ILE A 33 -12.57 5.94 3.75
N THR A 34 -11.36 5.60 4.21
CA THR A 34 -11.13 4.92 5.50
C THR A 34 -9.87 5.47 6.18
N ALA A 35 -9.91 5.64 7.50
CA ALA A 35 -8.72 6.03 8.26
C ALA A 35 -7.91 4.80 8.69
N GLY A 36 -6.77 4.58 8.03
CA GLY A 36 -5.85 3.47 8.29
C GLY A 36 -5.41 2.71 7.03
N GLY A 37 -6.20 2.76 5.95
CA GLY A 37 -5.88 2.07 4.69
C GLY A 37 -5.70 0.57 4.88
N GLN A 38 -4.83 -0.05 4.09
CA GLN A 38 -4.57 -1.51 4.12
C GLN A 38 -4.03 -2.02 5.48
N VAL A 39 -3.45 -1.14 6.30
CA VAL A 39 -2.93 -1.54 7.62
C VAL A 39 -4.02 -2.05 8.55
N LEU A 40 -5.29 -1.65 8.32
CA LEU A 40 -6.43 -2.15 9.11
C LEU A 40 -6.62 -3.67 9.02
N GLU A 41 -6.16 -4.28 7.94
CA GLU A 41 -6.30 -5.71 7.66
C GLU A 41 -5.29 -6.58 8.42
N ALA A 42 -4.19 -5.98 8.91
CA ALA A 42 -3.14 -6.70 9.60
C ALA A 42 -3.55 -7.06 11.04
N GLU A 43 -3.66 -8.38 11.32
CA GLU A 43 -3.94 -8.87 12.68
C GLU A 43 -2.79 -8.60 13.65
N ARG A 44 -1.54 -8.66 13.16
CA ARG A 44 -0.34 -8.41 13.98
C ARG A 44 0.78 -7.79 13.16
N ILE A 45 1.28 -6.66 13.62
CA ILE A 45 2.40 -5.91 13.03
C ILE A 45 3.56 -5.96 14.01
N GLU A 46 4.69 -6.54 13.60
CA GLU A 46 5.91 -6.71 14.41
C GLU A 46 7.10 -5.92 13.85
N ASN A 47 6.92 -5.30 12.68
CA ASN A 47 7.97 -4.59 11.94
C ASN A 47 7.79 -3.05 11.94
N TYR A 48 6.96 -2.51 12.83
CA TYR A 48 6.87 -1.08 13.04
C TYR A 48 7.61 -0.69 14.33
N PRO A 49 8.69 0.13 14.24
CA PRO A 49 9.49 0.50 15.42
C PRO A 49 8.65 1.10 16.54
N GLY A 50 8.95 0.67 17.78
CA GLY A 50 8.21 1.09 18.98
C GLY A 50 7.13 0.09 19.43
N PHE A 51 6.89 -0.99 18.67
CA PHE A 51 5.96 -2.05 19.06
C PHE A 51 6.57 -3.43 18.81
N LEU A 52 6.54 -4.30 19.83
CA LEU A 52 6.92 -5.72 19.69
C LEU A 52 5.85 -6.53 18.95
N GLY A 53 4.62 -6.01 18.93
CA GLY A 53 3.49 -6.55 18.20
C GLY A 53 2.26 -5.71 18.50
N VAL A 54 1.56 -5.28 17.46
CA VAL A 54 0.36 -4.47 17.57
C VAL A 54 -0.63 -4.82 16.46
N LYS A 55 -1.92 -4.81 16.78
CA LYS A 55 -2.97 -4.97 15.76
C LYS A 55 -2.99 -3.74 14.86
N GLY A 56 -3.13 -3.93 13.54
CA GLY A 56 -3.11 -2.84 12.55
C GLY A 56 -4.14 -1.76 12.87
N SER A 57 -5.37 -2.15 13.24
CA SER A 57 -6.42 -1.22 13.65
C SER A 57 -6.01 -0.37 14.86
N LYS A 58 -5.30 -0.95 15.84
CA LYS A 58 -4.83 -0.21 17.04
C LYS A 58 -3.67 0.73 16.73
N LEU A 59 -2.79 0.35 15.81
CA LEU A 59 -1.73 1.23 15.33
C LEU A 59 -2.34 2.45 14.62
N MET A 60 -3.26 2.22 13.69
CA MET A 60 -3.88 3.31 12.91
C MET A 60 -4.81 4.19 13.74
N GLU A 61 -5.47 3.65 14.75
CA GLU A 61 -6.24 4.44 15.73
C GLU A 61 -5.35 5.49 16.41
N ARG A 62 -4.09 5.17 16.73
CA ARG A 62 -3.14 6.11 17.33
C ARG A 62 -2.72 7.21 16.35
N PHE A 63 -2.43 6.86 15.10
CA PHE A 63 -2.14 7.83 14.04
C PHE A 63 -3.31 8.79 13.84
N TYR A 64 -4.53 8.26 13.75
CA TYR A 64 -5.75 9.03 13.58
C TYR A 64 -5.98 10.02 14.74
N LYS A 65 -5.90 9.54 15.98
CA LYS A 65 -6.02 10.40 17.17
C LYS A 65 -4.96 11.50 17.22
N GLN A 66 -3.74 11.20 16.81
CA GLN A 66 -2.66 12.18 16.72
C GLN A 66 -2.94 13.24 15.65
N ALA A 67 -3.44 12.84 14.48
CA ALA A 67 -3.79 13.78 13.41
C ALA A 67 -4.89 14.74 13.85
N ILE A 68 -5.97 14.24 14.46
CA ILE A 68 -7.04 15.10 15.03
C ILE A 68 -6.50 16.03 16.11
N LYS A 69 -5.69 15.52 17.04
CA LYS A 69 -5.09 16.34 18.11
C LYS A 69 -4.20 17.45 17.54
N SER A 70 -3.64 17.27 16.35
CA SER A 70 -2.84 18.30 15.67
C SER A 70 -3.69 19.40 15.01
N GLY A 71 -5.02 19.30 15.05
CA GLY A 71 -5.94 20.32 14.53
C GLY A 71 -6.30 20.14 13.06
N VAL A 72 -6.06 18.95 12.48
CA VAL A 72 -6.42 18.64 11.09
C VAL A 72 -7.88 18.19 11.02
N GLU A 73 -8.62 18.73 10.06
CA GLU A 73 -9.96 18.27 9.72
C GLU A 73 -9.86 16.98 8.88
N ILE A 74 -10.61 15.95 9.26
CA ILE A 74 -10.65 14.68 8.55
C ILE A 74 -12.08 14.42 8.09
N VAL A 75 -12.27 14.25 6.77
CA VAL A 75 -13.57 14.03 6.15
C VAL A 75 -13.55 12.72 5.37
N PHE A 76 -14.59 11.91 5.57
CA PHE A 76 -14.74 10.61 4.94
C PHE A 76 -15.48 10.75 3.60
N GLU A 77 -14.74 11.19 2.59
CA GLU A 77 -15.22 11.38 1.22
C GLU A 77 -14.21 10.81 0.21
N GLU A 78 -14.72 10.32 -0.90
CA GLU A 78 -13.90 9.80 -1.99
C GLU A 78 -13.57 10.91 -2.98
N VAL A 79 -12.27 11.17 -3.21
CA VAL A 79 -11.81 12.12 -4.22
C VAL A 79 -12.00 11.53 -5.61
N LYS A 80 -12.67 12.29 -6.48
CA LYS A 80 -13.01 11.88 -7.86
C LYS A 80 -12.22 12.64 -8.91
N GLU A 81 -11.77 13.85 -8.62
CA GLU A 81 -11.05 14.69 -9.58
C GLU A 81 -10.22 15.75 -8.86
N ILE A 82 -9.06 16.06 -9.40
CA ILE A 82 -8.22 17.18 -8.97
C ILE A 82 -7.86 18.00 -10.22
N LYS A 83 -8.12 19.31 -10.17
CA LYS A 83 -7.79 20.25 -11.25
C LYS A 83 -6.97 21.41 -10.75
N GLU A 84 -6.07 21.88 -11.59
CA GLU A 84 -5.34 23.13 -11.39
C GLU A 84 -6.27 24.33 -11.65
N ILE A 85 -6.17 25.32 -10.79
CA ILE A 85 -6.83 26.62 -10.93
C ILE A 85 -5.82 27.74 -10.65
N GLU A 86 -6.19 28.99 -10.87
CA GLU A 86 -5.33 30.12 -10.55
C GLU A 86 -4.96 30.13 -9.05
N GLY A 87 -3.68 30.00 -8.76
CA GLY A 87 -3.12 30.00 -7.41
C GLY A 87 -3.28 28.72 -6.60
N GLY A 88 -3.72 27.59 -7.19
CA GLY A 88 -3.84 26.32 -6.49
C GLY A 88 -4.64 25.23 -7.22
N TYR A 89 -5.47 24.53 -6.49
CA TYR A 89 -6.17 23.34 -6.96
C TYR A 89 -7.61 23.28 -6.45
N THR A 90 -8.51 22.73 -7.28
CA THR A 90 -9.79 22.18 -6.81
C THR A 90 -9.68 20.68 -6.59
N VAL A 91 -10.30 20.19 -5.55
CA VAL A 91 -10.41 18.77 -5.20
C VAL A 91 -11.89 18.41 -5.10
N LYS A 92 -12.40 17.71 -6.10
CA LYS A 92 -13.80 17.26 -6.16
C LYS A 92 -13.94 15.89 -5.57
N THR A 93 -14.88 15.74 -4.65
CA THR A 93 -15.26 14.47 -4.05
C THR A 93 -16.60 13.95 -4.61
N ASN A 94 -17.07 12.84 -4.07
CA ASN A 94 -18.43 12.35 -4.31
C ASN A 94 -19.54 13.23 -3.67
N ALA A 95 -19.19 14.16 -2.77
CA ALA A 95 -20.13 15.01 -2.06
C ALA A 95 -20.05 16.49 -2.49
N LYS A 96 -18.85 17.07 -2.54
CA LYS A 96 -18.65 18.49 -2.85
C LYS A 96 -17.26 18.79 -3.44
N GLU A 97 -16.97 20.04 -3.68
CA GLU A 97 -15.68 20.53 -4.16
C GLU A 97 -15.01 21.41 -3.10
N TYR A 98 -13.71 21.27 -2.98
CA TYR A 98 -12.85 22.04 -2.07
C TYR A 98 -11.76 22.76 -2.85
N THR A 99 -11.26 23.87 -2.32
CA THR A 99 -10.12 24.60 -2.91
C THR A 99 -8.93 24.63 -1.97
N THR A 100 -7.72 24.52 -2.54
CA THR A 100 -6.48 24.47 -1.75
C THR A 100 -5.29 25.03 -2.54
N ARG A 101 -4.25 25.47 -1.83
CA ARG A 101 -2.99 25.92 -2.42
C ARG A 101 -2.03 24.77 -2.72
N ALA A 102 -2.11 23.67 -1.96
CA ALA A 102 -1.26 22.48 -2.14
C ALA A 102 -2.02 21.18 -1.88
N VAL A 103 -1.55 20.09 -2.49
CA VAL A 103 -2.12 18.74 -2.37
C VAL A 103 -1.03 17.72 -2.05
N ILE A 104 -1.29 16.80 -1.12
CA ILE A 104 -0.49 15.58 -0.91
C ILE A 104 -1.31 14.37 -1.34
N LEU A 105 -0.80 13.62 -2.32
CA LEU A 105 -1.39 12.39 -2.83
C LEU A 105 -0.84 11.20 -2.03
N ALA A 106 -1.67 10.62 -1.15
CA ALA A 106 -1.29 9.55 -0.22
C ALA A 106 -2.31 8.40 -0.19
N PHE A 107 -3.02 8.17 -1.29
CA PHE A 107 -4.14 7.22 -1.40
C PHE A 107 -3.70 5.75 -1.55
N GLY A 108 -2.39 5.48 -1.57
CA GLY A 108 -1.83 4.13 -1.55
C GLY A 108 -2.06 3.34 -2.85
N ARG A 109 -2.09 2.01 -2.72
CA ARG A 109 -2.36 1.06 -3.81
C ARG A 109 -3.35 0.00 -3.32
N THR A 110 -3.98 -0.72 -4.24
CA THR A 110 -4.89 -1.80 -3.94
C THR A 110 -4.30 -3.12 -4.43
N PRO A 111 -4.15 -4.16 -3.58
CA PRO A 111 -3.78 -5.49 -4.05
C PRO A 111 -4.80 -6.00 -5.06
N ARG A 112 -4.33 -6.71 -6.07
CA ARG A 112 -5.23 -7.46 -6.95
C ARG A 112 -5.75 -8.68 -6.22
N THR A 113 -7.03 -8.93 -6.35
CA THR A 113 -7.73 -10.06 -5.76
C THR A 113 -7.83 -11.24 -6.73
N LEU A 114 -7.98 -12.44 -6.21
CA LEU A 114 -8.29 -13.63 -7.01
C LEU A 114 -9.73 -13.61 -7.50
N ASN A 115 -10.60 -12.88 -6.81
CA ASN A 115 -12.06 -12.80 -7.02
C ASN A 115 -12.73 -14.18 -6.91
N VAL A 116 -12.37 -14.94 -5.89
CA VAL A 116 -12.91 -16.29 -5.64
C VAL A 116 -13.71 -16.34 -4.34
N PRO A 117 -14.68 -17.24 -4.22
CA PRO A 117 -15.40 -17.48 -2.96
C PRO A 117 -14.43 -17.72 -1.81
N GLY A 118 -14.71 -17.12 -0.66
CA GLY A 118 -13.91 -17.22 0.55
C GLY A 118 -12.78 -16.21 0.68
N GLU A 119 -12.29 -15.61 -0.40
CA GLU A 119 -11.16 -14.68 -0.36
C GLU A 119 -11.41 -13.52 0.61
N GLU A 120 -12.51 -12.81 0.44
CA GLU A 120 -12.86 -11.66 1.28
C GLU A 120 -13.23 -12.07 2.72
N LYS A 121 -13.93 -13.22 2.88
CA LYS A 121 -14.30 -13.77 4.19
C LYS A 121 -13.08 -14.02 5.07
N PHE A 122 -11.98 -14.51 4.47
CA PHE A 122 -10.77 -14.89 5.18
C PHE A 122 -9.63 -13.87 5.08
N ARG A 123 -9.91 -12.69 4.55
CA ARG A 123 -8.95 -11.57 4.52
C ARG A 123 -8.52 -11.20 5.93
N GLY A 124 -7.20 -11.22 6.22
CA GLY A 124 -6.63 -11.08 7.56
C GLY A 124 -6.86 -12.28 8.49
N LYS A 125 -7.59 -13.31 8.04
CA LYS A 125 -7.86 -14.55 8.79
C LYS A 125 -7.30 -15.79 8.09
N GLY A 126 -6.14 -15.62 7.48
CA GLY A 126 -5.44 -16.65 6.71
C GLY A 126 -5.22 -16.27 5.24
N VAL A 127 -5.95 -15.31 4.68
CA VAL A 127 -5.63 -14.68 3.38
C VAL A 127 -4.84 -13.41 3.62
N SER A 128 -3.65 -13.31 3.03
CA SER A 128 -2.75 -12.17 3.12
C SER A 128 -2.30 -11.68 1.73
N TYR A 129 -2.04 -10.39 1.61
CA TYR A 129 -1.48 -9.72 0.43
C TYR A 129 -0.09 -9.14 0.71
N CYS A 130 0.52 -9.51 1.84
CA CYS A 130 1.85 -9.06 2.23
C CYS A 130 2.67 -10.19 2.87
N ALA A 131 3.45 -10.90 2.07
CA ALA A 131 4.30 -11.97 2.59
C ALA A 131 5.31 -11.46 3.62
N THR A 132 5.91 -10.28 3.39
CA THR A 132 6.88 -9.69 4.33
C THR A 132 6.26 -9.38 5.70
N CYS A 133 4.96 -9.04 5.73
CA CYS A 133 4.25 -8.68 6.95
C CYS A 133 3.83 -9.91 7.77
N ASP A 134 3.20 -10.88 7.10
CA ASP A 134 2.41 -11.91 7.76
C ASP A 134 3.05 -13.32 7.76
N MET A 135 4.08 -13.54 6.92
CA MET A 135 4.76 -14.85 6.83
C MET A 135 5.22 -15.41 8.20
N PRO A 136 5.77 -14.60 9.13
CA PRO A 136 6.19 -15.09 10.44
C PRO A 136 5.07 -15.76 11.25
N LEU A 137 3.79 -15.39 11.03
CA LEU A 137 2.62 -15.95 11.71
C LEU A 137 2.32 -17.40 11.28
N PHE A 138 2.94 -17.84 10.18
CA PHE A 138 2.74 -19.18 9.59
C PHE A 138 3.92 -20.12 9.82
N LYS A 139 4.67 -19.90 10.91
CA LYS A 139 5.75 -20.80 11.30
C LYS A 139 5.22 -22.23 11.51
N GLU A 140 5.92 -23.21 10.88
CA GLU A 140 5.58 -24.65 10.93
C GLU A 140 4.19 -24.99 10.36
N LYS A 141 3.56 -24.09 9.61
CA LYS A 141 2.25 -24.30 8.96
C LYS A 141 2.42 -24.63 7.47
N THR A 142 1.35 -25.08 6.86
CA THR A 142 1.26 -25.28 5.39
C THR A 142 0.62 -24.04 4.76
N ILE A 143 1.25 -23.47 3.75
CA ILE A 143 0.76 -22.26 3.08
C ILE A 143 0.67 -22.43 1.57
N ALA A 144 -0.18 -21.63 0.95
CA ALA A 144 -0.20 -21.42 -0.49
C ALA A 144 0.30 -20.00 -0.81
N VAL A 145 1.14 -19.87 -1.82
CA VAL A 145 1.52 -18.61 -2.43
C VAL A 145 0.96 -18.61 -3.85
N VAL A 146 0.16 -17.62 -4.20
CA VAL A 146 -0.48 -17.52 -5.51
C VAL A 146 0.14 -16.38 -6.31
N GLY A 147 0.79 -16.72 -7.43
CA GLY A 147 1.44 -15.74 -8.29
C GLY A 147 2.59 -16.36 -9.11
N GLY A 148 3.24 -15.55 -9.93
CA GLY A 148 4.33 -16.05 -10.79
C GLY A 148 5.35 -14.98 -11.20
N GLY A 149 5.29 -13.79 -10.58
CA GLY A 149 6.30 -12.75 -10.67
C GLY A 149 7.31 -12.81 -9.54
N ASN A 150 8.23 -11.85 -9.47
CA ASN A 150 9.25 -11.78 -8.43
C ASN A 150 8.67 -11.81 -7.02
N ALA A 151 7.60 -11.05 -6.75
CA ALA A 151 6.95 -11.02 -5.43
C ALA A 151 6.50 -12.41 -4.96
N ALA A 152 5.88 -13.21 -5.85
CA ALA A 152 5.45 -14.57 -5.51
C ALA A 152 6.64 -15.51 -5.29
N LEU A 153 7.71 -15.41 -6.10
CA LEU A 153 8.93 -16.21 -5.94
C LEU A 153 9.65 -15.86 -4.63
N GLU A 154 9.77 -14.57 -4.31
CA GLU A 154 10.36 -14.10 -3.04
C GLU A 154 9.51 -14.54 -1.83
N ALA A 155 8.18 -14.45 -1.95
CA ALA A 155 7.25 -14.94 -0.93
C ALA A 155 7.41 -16.46 -0.69
N ALA A 156 7.53 -17.25 -1.78
CA ALA A 156 7.76 -18.69 -1.69
C ALA A 156 9.13 -19.02 -1.07
N LEU A 157 10.18 -18.28 -1.42
CA LEU A 157 11.52 -18.42 -0.82
C LEU A 157 11.51 -18.02 0.66
N TYR A 158 10.77 -16.99 1.04
CA TYR A 158 10.61 -16.62 2.43
C TYR A 158 9.80 -17.68 3.17
N GLY A 159 8.67 -18.10 2.62
CA GLY A 159 7.86 -19.19 3.15
C GLY A 159 8.63 -20.48 3.35
N SER A 160 9.55 -20.82 2.42
CA SER A 160 10.39 -22.03 2.55
C SER A 160 11.29 -22.06 3.79
N LYS A 161 11.56 -20.90 4.39
CA LYS A 161 12.38 -20.78 5.62
C LYS A 161 11.54 -20.80 6.90
N VAL A 162 10.24 -20.54 6.79
CA VAL A 162 9.34 -20.29 7.94
C VAL A 162 8.28 -21.40 8.05
N ALA A 163 7.63 -21.70 6.94
CA ALA A 163 6.53 -22.65 6.88
C ALA A 163 7.04 -24.12 6.77
N LYS A 164 6.23 -25.05 7.21
CA LYS A 164 6.46 -26.49 7.04
C LYS A 164 6.42 -26.87 5.55
N LYS A 165 5.43 -26.35 4.83
CA LYS A 165 5.22 -26.62 3.39
C LYS A 165 4.67 -25.39 2.69
N VAL A 166 5.10 -25.16 1.45
CA VAL A 166 4.65 -24.08 0.57
C VAL A 166 4.13 -24.69 -0.72
N TYR A 167 2.91 -24.38 -1.11
CA TYR A 167 2.39 -24.58 -2.46
C TYR A 167 2.57 -23.28 -3.23
N LEU A 168 3.40 -23.26 -4.29
CA LEU A 168 3.50 -22.11 -5.18
C LEU A 168 2.62 -22.36 -6.42
N ILE A 169 1.50 -21.64 -6.48
CA ILE A 169 0.45 -21.82 -7.48
C ILE A 169 0.59 -20.75 -8.56
N HIS A 170 0.72 -21.19 -9.80
CA HIS A 170 0.81 -20.27 -10.94
C HIS A 170 -0.04 -20.73 -12.13
N ARG A 171 -0.77 -19.77 -12.73
CA ARG A 171 -1.68 -20.02 -13.87
C ARG A 171 -1.00 -20.40 -15.18
N ARG A 172 0.33 -20.32 -15.28
CA ARG A 172 1.12 -20.65 -16.46
C ARG A 172 2.12 -21.76 -16.14
N ASP A 173 2.74 -22.29 -17.19
CA ASP A 173 3.80 -23.29 -17.08
C ASP A 173 5.14 -22.70 -16.66
N GLU A 174 5.34 -21.41 -16.95
CA GLU A 174 6.58 -20.69 -16.70
C GLU A 174 6.34 -19.45 -15.84
N PHE A 175 7.29 -19.17 -14.96
CA PHE A 175 7.30 -17.96 -14.14
C PHE A 175 7.75 -16.75 -14.96
N ARG A 176 7.29 -15.56 -14.56
CA ARG A 176 7.71 -14.29 -15.16
C ARG A 176 8.79 -13.58 -14.35
N GLY A 177 9.13 -14.09 -13.18
CA GLY A 177 10.16 -13.53 -12.34
C GLY A 177 11.56 -13.88 -12.80
N PHE A 178 12.56 -13.33 -12.15
CA PHE A 178 13.97 -13.56 -12.47
C PHE A 178 14.34 -15.04 -12.36
N GLU A 179 15.07 -15.56 -13.35
CA GLU A 179 15.51 -16.95 -13.40
C GLU A 179 16.26 -17.38 -12.15
N SER A 180 17.06 -16.49 -11.57
CA SER A 180 17.78 -16.75 -10.32
C SER A 180 16.86 -17.04 -9.13
N PHE A 181 15.66 -16.48 -9.09
CA PHE A 181 14.66 -16.80 -8.07
C PHE A 181 13.95 -18.12 -8.38
N VAL A 182 13.62 -18.36 -9.65
CA VAL A 182 13.01 -19.61 -10.11
C VAL A 182 13.90 -20.80 -9.75
N GLU A 183 15.21 -20.73 -10.06
CA GLU A 183 16.16 -21.77 -9.71
C GLU A 183 16.25 -22.04 -8.21
N LYS A 184 16.26 -20.96 -7.40
CA LYS A 184 16.28 -21.06 -5.93
C LYS A 184 15.03 -21.73 -5.39
N VAL A 185 13.85 -21.37 -5.91
CA VAL A 185 12.56 -21.96 -5.52
C VAL A 185 12.53 -23.46 -5.86
N ARG A 186 12.96 -23.84 -7.08
CA ARG A 186 13.01 -25.25 -7.54
C ARG A 186 13.91 -26.15 -6.69
N LYS A 187 14.92 -25.59 -6.03
CA LYS A 187 15.84 -26.30 -5.13
C LYS A 187 15.30 -26.50 -3.70
N LYS A 188 14.10 -25.95 -3.38
CA LYS A 188 13.53 -26.06 -2.04
C LYS A 188 12.67 -27.32 -1.93
N GLU A 189 13.05 -28.22 -1.05
CA GLU A 189 12.36 -29.51 -0.82
C GLU A 189 10.93 -29.35 -0.27
N ASN A 190 10.69 -28.29 0.49
CA ASN A 190 9.37 -28.00 1.08
C ASN A 190 8.51 -27.05 0.22
N VAL A 191 8.92 -26.72 -1.02
CA VAL A 191 8.13 -25.94 -1.98
C VAL A 191 7.64 -26.85 -3.10
N GLU A 192 6.33 -27.01 -3.19
CA GLU A 192 5.67 -27.74 -4.28
C GLU A 192 5.15 -26.73 -5.31
N LEU A 193 5.57 -26.91 -6.58
CA LEU A 193 5.12 -26.08 -7.70
C LEU A 193 3.81 -26.64 -8.26
N VAL A 194 2.76 -25.81 -8.24
CA VAL A 194 1.44 -26.12 -8.80
C VAL A 194 1.24 -25.19 -10.00
N LEU A 195 1.79 -25.60 -11.14
CA LEU A 195 1.78 -24.83 -12.39
C LEU A 195 0.50 -25.08 -13.19
N SER A 196 0.24 -24.24 -14.20
CA SER A 196 -0.96 -24.28 -15.03
C SER A 196 -2.24 -24.37 -14.23
N SER A 197 -2.28 -23.71 -13.06
CA SER A 197 -3.33 -23.90 -12.08
C SER A 197 -3.78 -22.58 -11.47
N VAL A 198 -5.07 -22.50 -11.14
CA VAL A 198 -5.68 -21.34 -10.49
C VAL A 198 -6.43 -21.79 -9.23
N VAL A 199 -6.44 -20.92 -8.22
CA VAL A 199 -7.32 -21.10 -7.06
C VAL A 199 -8.73 -20.70 -7.49
N THR A 200 -9.71 -21.53 -7.18
CA THR A 200 -11.14 -21.31 -7.51
C THR A 200 -12.00 -21.08 -6.26
N GLU A 201 -11.53 -21.50 -5.10
CA GLU A 201 -12.24 -21.31 -3.83
C GLU A 201 -11.26 -21.37 -2.64
N ILE A 202 -11.54 -20.60 -1.60
CA ILE A 202 -10.84 -20.65 -0.32
C ILE A 202 -11.85 -21.08 0.76
N LYS A 203 -11.54 -22.14 1.50
CA LYS A 203 -12.45 -22.74 2.47
C LYS A 203 -11.92 -22.65 3.89
N GLY A 204 -12.84 -22.63 4.84
CA GLY A 204 -12.54 -22.63 6.27
C GLY A 204 -13.78 -22.26 7.09
N GLU A 205 -13.57 -22.18 8.39
CA GLU A 205 -14.59 -21.75 9.36
C GLU A 205 -14.29 -20.32 9.83
N ASP A 206 -13.48 -20.17 10.86
CA ASP A 206 -13.00 -18.89 11.38
C ASP A 206 -11.73 -18.42 10.66
N THR A 207 -10.91 -19.37 10.20
CA THR A 207 -9.67 -19.14 9.45
C THR A 207 -9.61 -20.08 8.26
N VAL A 208 -8.68 -19.82 7.34
CA VAL A 208 -8.40 -20.70 6.19
C VAL A 208 -8.06 -22.12 6.66
N LYS A 209 -8.60 -23.14 5.98
CA LYS A 209 -8.31 -24.57 6.20
C LYS A 209 -7.90 -25.28 4.92
N SER A 210 -8.44 -24.89 3.78
CA SER A 210 -8.10 -25.46 2.49
C SER A 210 -8.37 -24.48 1.34
N ILE A 211 -7.83 -24.82 0.18
CA ILE A 211 -8.13 -24.14 -1.11
C ILE A 211 -8.49 -25.19 -2.15
N VAL A 212 -9.37 -24.83 -3.06
CA VAL A 212 -9.65 -25.60 -4.28
C VAL A 212 -8.82 -25.02 -5.41
N VAL A 213 -8.05 -25.87 -6.06
CA VAL A 213 -7.19 -25.52 -7.20
C VAL A 213 -7.68 -26.26 -8.44
N GLN A 214 -7.83 -25.54 -9.53
CA GLN A 214 -8.15 -26.09 -10.83
C GLN A 214 -6.90 -26.17 -11.73
N ASP A 215 -6.58 -27.34 -12.23
CA ASP A 215 -5.61 -27.52 -13.31
C ASP A 215 -6.22 -27.02 -14.62
N LEU A 216 -5.59 -26.06 -15.27
CA LEU A 216 -6.10 -25.43 -16.50
C LEU A 216 -5.94 -26.30 -17.76
N LYS A 217 -5.13 -27.37 -17.71
CA LYS A 217 -4.92 -28.31 -18.83
C LYS A 217 -5.94 -29.44 -18.82
N THR A 218 -6.25 -29.92 -17.63
CA THR A 218 -7.14 -31.08 -17.45
C THR A 218 -8.52 -30.71 -16.93
N SER A 219 -8.72 -29.46 -16.48
CA SER A 219 -9.91 -28.99 -15.78
C SER A 219 -10.22 -29.72 -14.47
N GLN A 220 -9.31 -30.56 -13.99
CA GLN A 220 -9.47 -31.28 -12.72
C GLN A 220 -9.37 -30.35 -11.52
N LEU A 221 -10.21 -30.59 -10.53
CA LEU A 221 -10.19 -29.86 -9.25
C LEU A 221 -9.44 -30.72 -8.23
N LYS A 222 -8.59 -30.05 -7.43
CA LYS A 222 -7.87 -30.65 -6.30
C LYS A 222 -8.03 -29.76 -5.09
N GLU A 223 -8.35 -30.34 -3.96
CA GLU A 223 -8.36 -29.63 -2.69
C GLU A 223 -7.01 -29.79 -1.98
N LEU A 224 -6.40 -28.66 -1.58
CA LEU A 224 -5.13 -28.61 -0.86
C LEU A 224 -5.39 -28.08 0.56
N GLN A 225 -4.92 -28.82 1.57
CA GLN A 225 -5.01 -28.38 2.96
C GLN A 225 -3.93 -27.32 3.22
N VAL A 226 -4.34 -26.11 3.65
CA VAL A 226 -3.45 -24.99 3.91
C VAL A 226 -3.98 -24.16 5.09
N ASP A 227 -3.08 -23.60 5.88
CA ASP A 227 -3.40 -22.71 6.99
C ASP A 227 -3.44 -21.23 6.57
N GLY A 228 -2.88 -20.92 5.38
CA GLY A 228 -2.86 -19.57 4.85
C GLY A 228 -2.61 -19.49 3.35
N VAL A 229 -3.04 -18.37 2.77
CA VAL A 229 -2.92 -18.06 1.34
C VAL A 229 -2.31 -16.66 1.18
N PHE A 230 -1.17 -16.58 0.53
CA PHE A 230 -0.51 -15.33 0.17
C PHE A 230 -0.80 -15.00 -1.29
N VAL A 231 -1.54 -13.93 -1.54
CA VAL A 231 -1.96 -13.50 -2.88
C VAL A 231 -0.95 -12.50 -3.42
N GLU A 232 -0.03 -12.99 -4.28
CA GLU A 232 1.09 -12.21 -4.83
C GLU A 232 0.96 -12.07 -6.36
N ILE A 233 -0.24 -11.65 -6.81
CA ILE A 233 -0.57 -11.42 -8.23
C ILE A 233 -0.43 -9.96 -8.68
N GLY A 234 0.21 -9.15 -7.84
CA GLY A 234 0.47 -7.75 -8.03
C GLY A 234 -0.56 -6.84 -7.36
N SER A 235 -0.34 -5.55 -7.51
CA SER A 235 -1.24 -4.50 -7.00
C SER A 235 -1.45 -3.47 -8.09
N GLU A 236 -2.48 -2.65 -7.95
CA GLU A 236 -2.79 -1.55 -8.84
C GLU A 236 -2.88 -0.23 -8.08
N VAL A 237 -2.51 0.83 -8.75
CA VAL A 237 -2.70 2.19 -8.27
C VAL A 237 -3.82 2.80 -9.10
N LYS A 238 -4.91 3.22 -8.44
CA LYS A 238 -6.06 3.84 -9.12
C LYS A 238 -5.75 5.31 -9.36
N THR A 239 -5.18 5.63 -10.51
CA THR A 239 -4.66 6.96 -10.86
C THR A 239 -5.50 7.71 -11.90
N ASP A 240 -6.66 7.19 -12.31
CA ASP A 240 -7.46 7.80 -13.36
C ASP A 240 -7.82 9.26 -13.06
N PHE A 241 -8.06 9.59 -11.80
CA PHE A 241 -8.42 10.96 -11.36
C PHE A 241 -7.23 11.94 -11.30
N ILE A 242 -5.99 11.45 -11.49
CA ILE A 242 -4.75 12.25 -11.43
C ILE A 242 -3.83 12.05 -12.62
N LYS A 243 -4.15 11.21 -13.61
CA LYS A 243 -3.21 10.85 -14.69
C LYS A 243 -2.75 12.03 -15.55
N ASN A 244 -3.56 13.08 -15.65
CA ASN A 244 -3.21 14.32 -16.35
C ASN A 244 -2.63 15.37 -15.40
N LEU A 245 -2.45 15.04 -14.15
CA LEU A 245 -1.98 15.94 -13.10
C LEU A 245 -0.50 15.76 -12.79
N VAL A 246 -0.02 14.52 -12.74
CA VAL A 246 1.35 14.18 -12.36
C VAL A 246 1.93 13.07 -13.24
N LYS A 247 3.26 13.02 -13.32
CA LYS A 247 3.98 11.97 -14.06
C LYS A 247 3.80 10.61 -13.37
N LEU A 248 3.38 9.61 -14.17
CA LEU A 248 3.26 8.22 -13.76
C LEU A 248 4.31 7.38 -14.46
N ASN A 249 4.78 6.32 -13.78
CA ASN A 249 5.61 5.30 -14.40
C ASN A 249 4.75 4.22 -15.10
N GLU A 250 5.40 3.23 -15.71
CA GLU A 250 4.77 2.08 -16.39
C GLU A 250 3.81 1.25 -15.50
N ASN A 251 3.98 1.33 -14.19
CA ASN A 251 3.14 0.65 -13.19
C ASN A 251 2.04 1.56 -12.62
N ASN A 252 1.76 2.69 -13.26
CA ASN A 252 0.83 3.73 -12.80
C ASN A 252 1.17 4.32 -11.42
N GLN A 253 2.43 4.26 -11.00
CA GLN A 253 2.89 4.86 -9.75
C GLN A 253 3.35 6.30 -10.01
N ILE A 254 3.09 7.19 -9.05
CA ILE A 254 3.53 8.58 -9.12
C ILE A 254 5.04 8.66 -9.00
N VAL A 255 5.70 9.24 -10.02
CA VAL A 255 7.15 9.50 -9.99
C VAL A 255 7.41 10.68 -9.07
N ILE A 256 8.31 10.47 -8.08
CA ILE A 256 8.66 11.50 -7.08
C ILE A 256 10.15 11.71 -6.97
N THR A 257 10.54 12.90 -6.49
CA THR A 257 11.89 13.18 -5.98
C THR A 257 12.11 12.53 -4.60
N ASN A 258 13.36 12.54 -4.12
CA ASN A 258 13.67 12.12 -2.74
C ASN A 258 12.95 12.96 -1.67
N ASN A 259 12.43 14.13 -2.05
CA ASN A 259 11.68 15.06 -1.19
C ASN A 259 10.17 14.94 -1.36
N CYS A 260 9.69 13.89 -2.05
CA CYS A 260 8.25 13.65 -2.30
C CYS A 260 7.57 14.69 -3.22
N GLU A 261 8.33 15.46 -4.00
CA GLU A 261 7.82 16.37 -5.01
C GLU A 261 7.44 15.56 -6.25
N THR A 262 6.37 15.96 -6.94
CA THR A 262 5.91 15.33 -8.19
C THR A 262 6.40 16.08 -9.42
N PHE A 263 6.25 15.48 -10.59
CA PHE A 263 6.59 16.07 -11.88
C PHE A 263 5.33 16.33 -12.71
N TYR A 264 5.42 17.24 -13.66
CA TYR A 264 4.39 17.37 -14.69
C TYR A 264 4.27 16.07 -15.50
N PRO A 265 3.09 15.75 -16.08
CA PRO A 265 2.86 14.47 -16.77
C PRO A 265 3.79 14.22 -17.95
N ASP A 266 4.10 15.27 -18.69
CA ASP A 266 4.73 15.27 -20.02
C ASP A 266 6.17 15.80 -20.04
N LYS A 267 6.71 16.22 -18.89
CA LYS A 267 8.06 16.77 -18.79
C LYS A 267 8.74 16.48 -17.45
N ASP A 268 10.08 16.53 -17.45
CA ASP A 268 10.91 16.31 -16.25
C ASP A 268 11.09 17.60 -15.42
N GLU A 269 9.99 18.32 -15.19
CA GLU A 269 9.96 19.50 -14.33
C GLU A 269 9.10 19.22 -13.11
N ILE A 270 9.56 19.68 -11.93
CA ILE A 270 8.80 19.58 -10.69
C ILE A 270 7.50 20.35 -10.83
N ARG A 271 6.40 19.69 -10.46
CA ARG A 271 5.09 20.33 -10.41
C ARG A 271 4.88 21.05 -9.08
N PRO A 272 4.77 22.37 -9.06
CA PRO A 272 4.58 23.13 -7.83
C PRO A 272 3.28 22.76 -7.12
N GLY A 273 3.30 22.68 -5.78
CA GLY A 273 2.11 22.50 -4.95
C GLY A 273 1.50 21.10 -4.95
N ILE A 274 2.07 20.12 -5.68
CA ILE A 274 1.64 18.72 -5.59
C ILE A 274 2.79 17.85 -5.12
N PHE A 275 2.51 17.08 -4.07
CA PHE A 275 3.41 16.13 -3.44
C PHE A 275 2.77 14.75 -3.41
N ALA A 276 3.57 13.68 -3.28
CA ALA A 276 3.04 12.34 -3.13
C ALA A 276 3.85 11.53 -2.13
N ALA A 277 3.19 10.60 -1.41
CA ALA A 277 3.81 9.81 -0.36
C ALA A 277 3.16 8.41 -0.22
N GLY A 278 3.97 7.43 0.17
CA GLY A 278 3.53 6.07 0.44
C GLY A 278 3.40 5.21 -0.81
N ASP A 279 2.59 4.18 -0.74
CA ASP A 279 2.55 3.10 -1.72
C ASP A 279 2.11 3.53 -3.13
N VAL A 280 1.49 4.69 -3.27
CA VAL A 280 1.13 5.29 -4.55
C VAL A 280 2.35 5.76 -5.36
N THR A 281 3.48 6.00 -4.71
CA THR A 281 4.71 6.55 -5.32
C THR A 281 5.55 5.49 -6.01
N SER A 282 6.58 5.90 -6.74
CA SER A 282 7.57 5.03 -7.37
C SER A 282 8.61 4.45 -6.40
N THR A 283 8.56 4.79 -5.11
CA THR A 283 9.46 4.24 -4.08
C THR A 283 9.33 2.72 -4.00
N PRO A 284 10.43 1.96 -4.05
CA PRO A 284 10.37 0.50 -4.19
C PRO A 284 9.87 -0.23 -2.93
N PHE A 285 10.17 0.28 -1.74
CA PHE A 285 9.86 -0.40 -0.48
C PHE A 285 8.50 0.05 0.09
N LYS A 286 7.50 -0.83 0.02
CA LYS A 286 6.12 -0.58 0.45
C LYS A 286 5.92 -1.08 1.88
N GLN A 287 6.30 -0.27 2.86
CA GLN A 287 6.20 -0.57 4.29
C GLN A 287 5.54 0.58 5.05
N ILE A 288 4.92 0.29 6.19
CA ILE A 288 4.24 1.29 7.03
C ILE A 288 5.21 2.40 7.43
N VAL A 289 6.43 2.05 7.84
CA VAL A 289 7.45 3.00 8.29
C VAL A 289 7.98 3.87 7.15
N THR A 290 8.14 3.32 5.94
CA THR A 290 8.53 4.08 4.73
C THR A 290 7.44 5.07 4.34
N ALA A 291 6.19 4.61 4.30
CA ALA A 291 5.04 5.45 4.01
C ALA A 291 4.88 6.59 5.03
N ALA A 292 5.07 6.31 6.32
CA ALA A 292 5.07 7.34 7.36
C ALA A 292 6.21 8.35 7.17
N GLY A 293 7.43 7.88 6.87
CA GLY A 293 8.57 8.74 6.59
C GLY A 293 8.36 9.65 5.38
N GLU A 294 7.78 9.11 4.29
CA GLU A 294 7.42 9.93 3.12
C GLU A 294 6.31 10.93 3.44
N GLY A 295 5.29 10.55 4.22
CA GLY A 295 4.25 11.47 4.66
C GLY A 295 4.81 12.66 5.44
N CYS A 296 5.80 12.42 6.31
CA CYS A 296 6.53 13.48 7.00
C CYS A 296 7.23 14.42 6.00
N LYS A 297 8.01 13.87 5.06
CA LYS A 297 8.74 14.67 4.04
C LYS A 297 7.78 15.48 3.18
N ALA A 298 6.72 14.87 2.67
CA ALA A 298 5.72 15.56 1.84
C ALA A 298 5.07 16.72 2.57
N ALA A 299 4.72 16.58 3.86
CA ALA A 299 4.14 17.66 4.64
C ALA A 299 5.11 18.82 4.87
N LEU A 300 6.39 18.51 5.15
CA LEU A 300 7.42 19.54 5.34
C LEU A 300 7.73 20.27 4.02
N GLN A 301 7.75 19.57 2.89
CA GLN A 301 7.91 20.20 1.58
C GLN A 301 6.69 21.03 1.17
N ALA A 302 5.48 20.57 1.46
CA ALA A 302 4.26 21.36 1.26
C ALA A 302 4.30 22.66 2.10
N TYR A 303 4.76 22.57 3.35
CA TYR A 303 4.94 23.76 4.20
C TYR A 303 5.94 24.75 3.58
N ASN A 304 7.10 24.28 3.09
CA ASN A 304 8.09 25.12 2.44
C ASN A 304 7.55 25.81 1.20
N TYR A 305 6.87 25.08 0.34
CA TYR A 305 6.22 25.60 -0.84
C TYR A 305 5.24 26.73 -0.50
N LEU A 306 4.36 26.49 0.48
CA LEU A 306 3.32 27.43 0.90
C LEU A 306 3.90 28.73 1.50
N HIS A 307 5.08 28.68 2.08
CA HIS A 307 5.77 29.84 2.69
C HIS A 307 6.93 30.39 1.84
N GLY A 308 7.13 29.90 0.61
CA GLY A 308 8.19 30.39 -0.29
C GLY A 308 9.61 30.08 0.22
N ILE A 309 9.79 29.08 1.09
CA ILE A 309 11.08 28.69 1.66
C ILE A 309 11.87 27.90 0.62
N LYS A 310 13.03 28.40 0.20
CA LYS A 310 13.97 27.71 -0.71
C LYS A 310 15.09 27.06 0.08
N GLY A 311 15.43 25.81 -0.28
CA GLY A 311 16.54 25.05 0.35
C GLY A 311 16.07 24.03 1.40
N ALA A 312 17.05 23.35 2.05
CA ALA A 312 16.76 22.36 3.08
C ALA A 312 16.13 23.04 4.30
N PRO A 313 14.90 22.67 4.64
CA PRO A 313 14.25 23.29 5.80
C PRO A 313 14.80 22.68 7.07
N PHE A 314 15.00 23.52 8.05
CA PHE A 314 15.17 23.14 9.47
C PHE A 314 15.90 21.84 9.74
N THR A 315 17.19 21.92 9.91
CA THR A 315 18.05 20.79 10.24
C THR A 315 17.81 20.21 11.64
N SER A 316 16.98 20.81 12.47
CA SER A 316 16.55 20.20 13.73
C SER A 316 15.25 20.81 14.30
N GLU A 317 14.24 19.98 14.54
CA GLU A 317 13.15 20.28 15.49
C GLU A 317 13.61 20.08 16.95
N TRP A 318 14.86 19.69 17.18
CA TRP A 318 15.47 19.39 18.47
C TRP A 318 16.20 20.61 19.03
N LYS A 319 15.61 21.78 19.01
CA LYS A 319 16.00 22.86 19.92
C LYS A 319 15.00 22.85 21.07
N HIS A 320 15.54 22.48 22.22
CA HIS A 320 14.90 22.41 23.54
C HIS A 320 14.19 23.69 23.91
#